data_5cd04aa0f59616ba37bd51a39d8173c3
#
_entry.id   5cd04aa0f59616ba37bd51a39d8173c3
#
_cell.length_a   1.000
_cell.length_b   1.000
_cell.length_c   1.000
_cell.angle_alpha   90.00
_cell.angle_beta   90.00
_cell.angle_gamma   90.00
#
_symmetry.space_group_name_H-M   'P 1'
#
loop_
_entity.id
_entity.type
_entity.pdbx_description
1 polymer ?
#
loop_
_entity_poly.entity_id
_entity_poly.type
_entity_poly.pdbx_seq_one_letter_code
_entity_poly.pdbx_strand_id
1 'polypeptide(L)'
;SRGPFSSHNGPYFHRAQPGELTEQAFYALPRHANGLGLVHGGMLTAFLDGLMGAAVYRSARQTAVTIHLSVDFLHMARVGEWVMGEARVTRATRDVAFVEARAHANGVDVVRGSGVFKLMRRHG
;
A
#
# COMPACT_ATOMS: atom_id res chain seq x y z
N SER A 1 -10.84 -9.10 8.48
CA SER A 1 -9.56 -9.70 8.19
C SER A 1 -9.12 -9.44 6.76
N ARG A 2 -7.86 -9.49 6.56
CA ARG A 2 -7.27 -9.33 5.24
C ARG A 2 -7.35 -10.66 4.51
N GLY A 3 -7.35 -10.63 3.18
CA GLY A 3 -7.37 -11.85 2.41
C GLY A 3 -6.13 -12.72 2.58
N PRO A 4 -6.11 -13.92 2.00
CA PRO A 4 -5.00 -14.86 2.16
C PRO A 4 -3.64 -14.29 1.76
N PHE A 5 -3.58 -13.49 0.70
CA PHE A 5 -2.33 -12.90 0.24
C PHE A 5 -1.72 -12.00 1.33
N SER A 6 -2.51 -11.08 1.87
CA SER A 6 -2.04 -10.14 2.91
C SER A 6 -1.68 -10.86 4.19
N SER A 7 -2.43 -11.90 4.56
CA SER A 7 -2.12 -12.71 5.74
C SER A 7 -0.80 -13.45 5.59
N HIS A 8 -0.47 -13.89 4.38
CA HIS A 8 0.78 -14.60 4.11
C HIS A 8 1.99 -13.64 4.08
N ASN A 9 1.82 -12.45 3.53
CA ASN A 9 2.91 -11.49 3.35
C ASN A 9 3.07 -10.49 4.50
N GLY A 10 2.10 -10.42 5.40
CA GLY A 10 2.15 -9.55 6.56
C GLY A 10 3.14 -10.02 7.63
N PRO A 11 2.98 -9.55 8.85
CA PRO A 11 1.88 -8.68 9.29
C PRO A 11 2.02 -7.24 8.80
N TYR A 12 0.88 -6.63 8.53
CA TYR A 12 0.81 -5.20 8.25
C TYR A 12 0.18 -4.50 9.45
N PHE A 13 0.76 -3.37 9.80
CA PHE A 13 0.28 -2.56 10.92
C PHE A 13 -0.28 -1.27 10.34
N HIS A 14 -1.34 -0.76 10.93
CA HIS A 14 -1.91 0.50 10.49
C HIS A 14 -2.14 1.40 11.69
N ARG A 15 -2.07 2.70 11.43
CA ARG A 15 -2.31 3.70 12.44
C ARG A 15 -3.68 4.32 12.18
N ALA A 16 -4.53 4.28 13.20
CA ALA A 16 -5.79 4.99 13.17
C ALA A 16 -5.50 6.45 13.50
N GLN A 17 -5.70 7.35 12.52
CA GLN A 17 -5.57 8.77 12.77
C GLN A 17 -6.58 9.53 11.93
N PRO A 18 -7.07 10.67 12.43
CA PRO A 18 -7.95 11.52 11.65
C PRO A 18 -7.19 12.14 10.47
N GLY A 19 -7.93 12.53 9.44
CA GLY A 19 -7.34 13.20 8.29
C GLY A 19 -7.39 12.36 7.03
N GLU A 20 -6.75 12.86 5.97
CA GLU A 20 -6.82 12.27 4.64
C GLU A 20 -5.84 11.13 4.42
N LEU A 21 -4.80 11.04 5.25
CA LEU A 21 -3.77 10.04 5.05
C LEU A 21 -4.14 8.73 5.71
N THR A 22 -3.95 7.65 4.96
CA THR A 22 -4.02 6.29 5.47
C THR A 22 -2.60 5.79 5.64
N GLU A 23 -2.25 5.35 6.84
CA GLU A 23 -0.91 4.90 7.14
C GLU A 23 -0.87 3.43 7.47
N GLN A 24 0.13 2.74 6.92
CA GLN A 24 0.42 1.35 7.25
C GLN A 24 1.94 1.16 7.30
N ALA A 25 2.35 0.06 7.92
CA ALA A 25 3.76 -0.29 8.01
C ALA A 25 3.92 -1.81 7.99
N PHE A 26 5.08 -2.27 7.58
CA PHE A 26 5.49 -3.63 7.81
C PHE A 26 6.96 -3.66 8.22
N TYR A 27 7.32 -4.67 9.02
CA TYR A 27 8.69 -4.91 9.39
C TYR A 27 9.29 -5.89 8.38
N ALA A 28 10.40 -5.51 7.75
CA ALA A 28 10.99 -6.31 6.69
C ALA A 28 11.62 -7.59 7.25
N LEU A 29 11.02 -8.71 6.93
CA LEU A 29 11.44 -10.04 7.36
C LEU A 29 12.24 -10.73 6.24
N PRO A 30 13.02 -11.79 6.57
CA PRO A 30 13.75 -12.52 5.54
C PRO A 30 12.88 -13.00 4.38
N ARG A 31 11.63 -13.42 4.64
CA ARG A 31 10.72 -13.86 3.58
C ARG A 31 10.27 -12.74 2.63
N HIS A 32 10.51 -11.48 2.98
CA HIS A 32 10.21 -10.34 2.12
C HIS A 32 11.38 -9.96 1.21
N ALA A 33 12.52 -10.62 1.39
CA ALA A 33 13.76 -10.22 0.76
C ALA A 33 14.09 -11.04 -0.49
N ASN A 34 14.89 -10.44 -1.35
CA ASN A 34 15.57 -11.16 -2.43
C ASN A 34 16.86 -11.80 -1.90
N GLY A 35 17.64 -12.42 -2.79
CA GLY A 35 18.88 -13.09 -2.40
C GLY A 35 19.98 -12.18 -1.87
N LEU A 36 19.81 -10.85 -1.95
CA LEU A 36 20.78 -9.87 -1.47
C LEU A 36 20.41 -9.28 -0.11
N GLY A 37 19.35 -9.77 0.53
CA GLY A 37 18.87 -9.22 1.79
C GLY A 37 18.10 -7.90 1.65
N LEU A 38 17.71 -7.54 0.44
CA LEU A 38 16.94 -6.34 0.15
C LEU A 38 15.47 -6.71 -0.02
N VAL A 39 14.58 -5.85 0.44
CA VAL A 39 13.14 -6.09 0.27
C VAL A 39 12.82 -6.18 -1.22
N HIS A 40 12.18 -7.27 -1.62
CA HIS A 40 11.83 -7.50 -3.01
C HIS A 40 10.88 -6.40 -3.52
N GLY A 41 11.14 -5.92 -4.75
CA GLY A 41 10.29 -4.90 -5.36
C GLY A 41 8.83 -5.32 -5.43
N GLY A 42 8.57 -6.60 -5.65
CA GLY A 42 7.21 -7.14 -5.61
C GLY A 42 6.54 -6.98 -4.25
N MET A 43 7.30 -7.11 -3.16
CA MET A 43 6.76 -6.87 -1.81
C MET A 43 6.42 -5.40 -1.59
N LEU A 44 7.29 -4.49 -2.03
CA LEU A 44 7.01 -3.06 -1.93
C LEU A 44 5.79 -2.68 -2.77
N THR A 45 5.66 -3.24 -3.95
CA THR A 45 4.50 -3.01 -4.83
C THR A 45 3.22 -3.53 -4.18
N ALA A 46 3.24 -4.74 -3.64
CA ALA A 46 2.09 -5.32 -2.95
C ALA A 46 1.70 -4.49 -1.72
N PHE A 47 2.70 -3.99 -0.98
CA PHE A 47 2.46 -3.13 0.16
C PHE A 47 1.75 -1.84 -0.26
N LEU A 48 2.25 -1.16 -1.30
CA LEU A 48 1.62 0.05 -1.80
C LEU A 48 0.21 -0.20 -2.32
N ASP A 49 0.01 -1.29 -3.05
CA ASP A 49 -1.30 -1.64 -3.59
C ASP A 49 -2.32 -1.83 -2.47
N GLY A 50 -1.96 -2.60 -1.44
CA GLY A 50 -2.83 -2.82 -0.29
C GLY A 50 -3.11 -1.55 0.51
N LEU A 51 -2.09 -0.70 0.66
CA LEU A 51 -2.21 0.58 1.33
C LEU A 51 -3.16 1.52 0.58
N MET A 52 -3.03 1.58 -0.74
CA MET A 52 -3.93 2.38 -1.58
C MET A 52 -5.36 1.86 -1.53
N GLY A 53 -5.54 0.53 -1.57
CA GLY A 53 -6.85 -0.07 -1.41
C GLY A 53 -7.51 0.27 -0.07
N ALA A 54 -6.73 0.28 0.99
CA ALA A 54 -7.20 0.70 2.32
C ALA A 54 -7.63 2.18 2.33
N ALA A 55 -6.88 3.03 1.64
CA ALA A 55 -7.23 4.44 1.52
C ALA A 55 -8.56 4.63 0.78
N VAL A 56 -8.77 3.87 -0.29
CA VAL A 56 -10.03 3.90 -1.03
C VAL A 56 -11.18 3.45 -0.15
N TYR A 57 -11.03 2.34 0.57
CA TYR A 57 -12.08 1.85 1.44
C TYR A 57 -12.44 2.86 2.53
N ARG A 58 -11.42 3.47 3.13
CA ARG A 58 -11.62 4.48 4.17
C ARG A 58 -12.38 5.70 3.64
N SER A 59 -12.09 6.10 2.41
CA SER A 59 -12.70 7.28 1.77
C SER A 59 -14.10 6.98 1.22
N ALA A 60 -14.25 5.91 0.46
CA ALA A 60 -15.46 5.61 -0.29
C ALA A 60 -16.40 4.62 0.41
N ARG A 61 -15.92 3.91 1.44
CA ARG A 61 -16.67 2.85 2.12
C ARG A 61 -17.12 1.74 1.18
N GLN A 62 -16.36 1.53 0.12
CA GLN A 62 -16.59 0.47 -0.86
C GLN A 62 -15.29 -0.26 -1.10
N THR A 63 -15.37 -1.56 -1.34
CA THR A 63 -14.22 -2.31 -1.80
C THR A 63 -13.91 -1.90 -3.24
N ALA A 64 -12.68 -2.11 -3.64
CA ALA A 64 -12.23 -1.72 -4.96
C ALA A 64 -11.24 -2.72 -5.51
N VAL A 65 -11.09 -2.73 -6.82
CA VAL A 65 -10.05 -3.53 -7.48
C VAL A 65 -9.12 -2.60 -8.23
N THR A 66 -7.84 -2.92 -8.19
CA THR A 66 -6.81 -2.17 -8.90
C THR A 66 -6.96 -2.39 -10.40
N ILE A 67 -7.09 -1.31 -11.17
CA ILE A 67 -7.12 -1.39 -12.62
C ILE A 67 -5.87 -0.81 -13.26
N HIS A 68 -5.12 0.00 -12.54
CA HIS A 68 -3.84 0.50 -13.00
C HIS A 68 -2.97 0.83 -11.80
N LEU A 69 -1.70 0.51 -11.90
CA LEU A 69 -0.72 0.80 -10.86
C LEU A 69 0.58 1.24 -11.51
N SER A 70 1.10 2.38 -11.08
CA SER A 70 2.38 2.90 -11.52
C SER A 70 3.26 3.04 -10.28
N VAL A 71 4.46 2.46 -10.34
CA VAL A 71 5.35 2.39 -9.18
C VAL A 71 6.76 2.78 -9.60
N ASP A 72 7.39 3.65 -8.81
CA ASP A 72 8.80 4.00 -8.96
C ASP A 72 9.55 3.54 -7.72
N PHE A 73 10.62 2.78 -7.93
CA PHE A 73 11.51 2.36 -6.85
C PHE A 73 12.62 3.39 -6.72
N LEU A 74 12.72 4.01 -5.56
CA LEU A 74 13.60 5.16 -5.35
C LEU A 74 14.87 4.81 -4.58
N HIS A 75 14.78 3.83 -3.68
CA HIS A 75 15.89 3.40 -2.85
C HIS A 75 15.61 2.00 -2.34
N MET A 76 16.59 1.38 -1.69
CA MET A 76 16.46 0.00 -1.20
C MET A 76 16.06 -0.01 0.26
N ALA A 77 15.14 -0.89 0.62
CA ALA A 77 14.84 -1.24 2.00
C ALA A 77 15.49 -2.59 2.32
N ARG A 78 15.91 -2.78 3.56
CA ARG A 78 16.65 -3.96 3.99
C ARG A 78 15.86 -4.74 5.02
N VAL A 79 16.16 -6.04 5.10
CA VAL A 79 15.66 -6.88 6.19
C VAL A 79 16.02 -6.22 7.51
N GLY A 80 15.07 -6.18 8.44
CA GLY A 80 15.25 -5.57 9.74
C GLY A 80 14.85 -4.10 9.82
N GLU A 81 14.42 -3.52 8.71
CA GLU A 81 13.95 -2.15 8.70
C GLU A 81 12.42 -2.09 8.72
N TRP A 82 11.87 -1.08 9.37
CA TRP A 82 10.46 -0.76 9.24
C TRP A 82 10.23 -0.01 7.94
N VAL A 83 9.29 -0.49 7.15
CA VAL A 83 8.82 0.21 5.94
C VAL A 83 7.48 0.83 6.30
N MET A 84 7.41 2.15 6.24
CA MET A 84 6.25 2.92 6.63
C MET A 84 5.67 3.63 5.42
N GLY A 85 4.39 3.46 5.19
CA GLY A 85 3.73 4.03 4.02
C GLY A 85 2.53 4.88 4.36
N GLU A 86 2.23 5.78 3.45
CA GLU A 86 1.04 6.61 3.53
C GLU A 86 0.41 6.73 2.16
N ALA A 87 -0.92 6.79 2.14
CA ALA A 87 -1.68 6.91 0.91
C ALA A 87 -2.84 7.89 1.09
N ARG A 88 -3.22 8.50 -0.01
CA ARG A 88 -4.29 9.47 -0.04
C ARG A 88 -5.06 9.34 -1.35
N VAL A 89 -6.40 9.35 -1.25
CA VAL A 89 -7.25 9.45 -2.44
C VAL A 89 -7.16 10.89 -2.94
N THR A 90 -6.70 11.05 -4.18
CA THR A 90 -6.56 12.38 -4.79
C THR A 90 -7.83 12.82 -5.48
N ARG A 91 -8.60 11.87 -5.99
CA ARG A 91 -9.89 12.13 -6.62
C ARG A 91 -10.72 10.86 -6.62
N ALA A 92 -12.01 11.01 -6.41
CA ALA A 92 -12.94 9.91 -6.56
C ALA A 92 -14.13 10.36 -7.41
N THR A 93 -14.54 9.48 -8.30
CA THR A 93 -15.77 9.63 -9.07
C THR A 93 -16.74 8.52 -8.61
N ARG A 94 -17.87 8.41 -9.25
CA ARG A 94 -18.84 7.36 -8.93
C ARG A 94 -18.25 5.94 -9.05
N ASP A 95 -17.41 5.73 -10.05
CA ASP A 95 -16.94 4.40 -10.41
C ASP A 95 -15.45 4.18 -10.18
N VAL A 96 -14.68 5.23 -10.00
CA VAL A 96 -13.21 5.16 -9.99
C VAL A 96 -12.63 6.05 -8.90
N ALA A 97 -11.56 5.58 -8.27
CA ALA A 97 -10.77 6.38 -7.34
C ALA A 97 -9.32 6.45 -7.82
N PHE A 98 -8.74 7.63 -7.69
CA PHE A 98 -7.33 7.88 -7.99
C PHE A 98 -6.60 8.09 -6.67
N VAL A 99 -5.49 7.38 -6.50
CA VAL A 99 -4.77 7.33 -5.22
C VAL A 99 -3.29 7.53 -5.46
N GLU A 100 -2.62 8.23 -4.56
CA GLU A 100 -1.15 8.23 -4.52
C GLU A 100 -0.66 7.73 -3.18
N ALA A 101 0.52 7.12 -3.20
CA ALA A 101 1.14 6.55 -2.02
C ALA A 101 2.64 6.64 -2.11
N ARG A 102 3.27 6.62 -0.94
CA ARG A 102 4.73 6.50 -0.82
C ARG A 102 5.06 5.72 0.43
N ALA A 103 6.26 5.16 0.44
CA ALA A 103 6.78 4.49 1.63
C ALA A 103 8.24 4.86 1.83
N HIS A 104 8.64 4.86 3.08
CA HIS A 104 10.02 5.19 3.47
C HIS A 104 10.53 4.18 4.49
N ALA A 105 11.85 4.09 4.56
CA ALA A 105 12.55 3.31 5.57
C ALA A 105 13.71 4.16 6.06
N ASN A 106 13.91 4.25 7.37
CA ASN A 106 14.94 5.09 7.99
C ASN A 106 14.94 6.54 7.47
N GLY A 107 13.74 7.10 7.25
CA GLY A 107 13.61 8.48 6.78
C GLY A 107 13.92 8.71 5.31
N VAL A 108 14.17 7.65 4.54
CA VAL A 108 14.46 7.74 3.10
C VAL A 108 13.32 7.12 2.32
N ASP A 109 12.80 7.84 1.33
CA ASP A 109 11.75 7.31 0.47
C ASP A 109 12.31 6.15 -0.36
N VAL A 110 11.64 5.00 -0.29
CA VAL A 110 12.09 3.79 -1.00
C VAL A 110 11.21 3.49 -2.21
N VAL A 111 9.95 3.89 -2.17
CA VAL A 111 9.01 3.63 -3.26
C VAL A 111 7.90 4.65 -3.22
N ARG A 112 7.41 5.01 -4.40
CA ARG A 112 6.21 5.82 -4.53
C ARG A 112 5.37 5.28 -5.68
N GLY A 113 4.08 5.58 -5.66
CA GLY A 113 3.22 5.13 -6.72
C GLY A 113 1.90 5.87 -6.78
N SER A 114 1.21 5.61 -7.86
CA SER A 114 -0.17 6.05 -8.04
C SER A 114 -0.98 4.88 -8.55
N GLY A 115 -2.25 4.87 -8.22
CA GLY A 115 -3.14 3.80 -8.61
C GLY A 115 -4.49 4.32 -9.05
N VAL A 116 -5.12 3.55 -9.90
CA VAL A 116 -6.51 3.76 -10.28
C VAL A 116 -7.28 2.52 -9.87
N PHE A 117 -8.34 2.72 -9.12
CA PHE A 117 -9.14 1.65 -8.54
C PHE A 117 -10.58 1.76 -9.02
N LYS A 118 -11.14 0.63 -9.44
CA LYS A 118 -12.55 0.55 -9.75
C LYS A 118 -13.32 0.26 -8.48
N LEU A 119 -14.29 1.11 -8.18
CA LEU A 119 -15.16 0.92 -7.01
C LEU A 119 -16.16 -0.19 -7.29
N MET A 120 -16.27 -1.11 -6.36
CA MET A 120 -17.21 -2.21 -6.47
C MET A 120 -18.52 -1.78 -5.82
N ARG A 121 -19.58 -1.75 -6.61
CA ARG A 121 -20.89 -1.34 -6.11
C ARG A 121 -21.47 -2.40 -5.22
N ARG A 122 -22.15 -1.96 -4.18
CA ARG A 122 -22.96 -2.86 -3.37
C ARG A 122 -24.17 -3.28 -4.16
N HIS A 123 -24.41 -4.57 -4.16
CA HIS A 123 -25.70 -5.09 -4.58
C HIS A 123 -26.69 -4.84 -3.45
N GLY A 124 -27.68 -4.06 -3.73
CA GLY A 124 -28.57 -3.70 -2.72
C GLY A 124 -29.85 -3.63 -2.70
#